data_90fdcf2c2a0a4cb9db6bf4770bb80c73
#
_entry.id   90fdcf2c2a0a4cb9db6bf4770bb80c73
#
_cell.length_a   1.000
_cell.length_b   1.000
_cell.length_c   1.000
_cell.angle_alpha   90.00
_cell.angle_beta   90.00
_cell.angle_gamma   90.00
#
_symmetry.space_group_name_H-M   'P 1'
#
loop_
_entity.id
_entity.type
_entity.pdbx_description
1 polymer ?
#
loop_
_entity_poly.entity_id
_entity_poly.type
_entity_poly.pdbx_seq_one_letter_code
_entity_poly.pdbx_strand_id
1 'polypeptide(L)'
;MKLISYVFSFKNEEKNLDELVKRVDSSIKKLNNYDYELIFVNDASDDSSEKILLELQKKFPITIINMSRTFGVGPCVLAGFKHTKGDCIVYMDSDLQDPPELIEKLIKEYENGAEIVHTIRTKRLGENKLKLFVTKVAYKIINFLSDIKLPVEAGDFKLISRPALNKILDQDEFRPY
;
A
#
# COMPACT_ATOMS: atom_id res chain seq x y z
N MET A 1 -6.63 16.13 15.04
CA MET A 1 -6.25 15.78 13.67
C MET A 1 -6.00 14.28 13.63
N LYS A 2 -6.55 13.54 12.69
CA LYS A 2 -6.27 12.11 12.52
C LYS A 2 -4.96 11.93 11.76
N LEU A 3 -4.22 10.87 12.04
CA LEU A 3 -2.95 10.55 11.39
C LEU A 3 -3.15 9.43 10.37
N ILE A 4 -2.64 9.61 9.16
CA ILE A 4 -2.57 8.57 8.12
C ILE A 4 -1.14 8.05 8.06
N SER A 5 -0.93 6.75 8.21
CA SER A 5 0.37 6.12 7.92
C SER A 5 0.35 5.54 6.51
N TYR A 6 1.21 6.05 5.62
CA TYR A 6 1.47 5.41 4.34
C TYR A 6 2.61 4.42 4.46
N VAL A 7 2.42 3.21 3.94
CA VAL A 7 3.43 2.16 3.86
C VAL A 7 3.72 1.85 2.40
N PHE A 8 4.98 1.91 2.05
CA PHE A 8 5.52 1.56 0.73
C PHE A 8 6.58 0.50 0.90
N SER A 9 6.47 -0.62 0.19
CA SER A 9 7.60 -1.53 -0.01
C SER A 9 8.23 -1.22 -1.37
N PHE A 10 9.56 -1.21 -1.44
CA PHE A 10 10.22 -0.89 -2.70
C PHE A 10 11.54 -1.64 -2.87
N LYS A 11 11.91 -1.85 -4.13
CA LYS A 11 13.24 -2.29 -4.54
C LYS A 11 13.58 -1.68 -5.89
N ASN A 12 14.66 -0.86 -5.93
CA ASN A 12 15.18 -0.22 -7.14
C ASN A 12 14.15 0.70 -7.83
N GLU A 13 13.64 1.67 -7.07
CA GLU A 13 12.61 2.62 -7.50
C GLU A 13 13.12 4.07 -7.61
N GLU A 14 14.43 4.26 -7.86
CA GLU A 14 15.05 5.59 -7.89
C GLU A 14 14.35 6.60 -8.80
N LYS A 15 13.68 6.14 -9.86
CA LYS A 15 12.98 6.99 -10.84
C LYS A 15 11.62 7.50 -10.36
N ASN A 16 10.99 6.79 -9.43
CA ASN A 16 9.60 7.02 -9.04
C ASN A 16 9.45 7.72 -7.68
N LEU A 17 10.42 7.54 -6.77
CA LEU A 17 10.30 7.96 -5.37
C LEU A 17 10.08 9.46 -5.18
N ASP A 18 10.76 10.32 -5.91
CA ASP A 18 10.62 11.78 -5.78
C ASP A 18 9.22 12.24 -6.21
N GLU A 19 8.73 11.73 -7.33
CA GLU A 19 7.37 12.04 -7.82
C GLU A 19 6.31 11.47 -6.88
N LEU A 20 6.49 10.22 -6.42
CA LEU A 20 5.56 9.55 -5.51
C LEU A 20 5.36 10.36 -4.22
N VAL A 21 6.45 10.74 -3.54
CA VAL A 21 6.40 11.51 -2.29
C VAL A 21 5.69 12.84 -2.50
N LYS A 22 6.00 13.57 -3.56
CA LYS A 22 5.36 14.87 -3.86
C LYS A 22 3.86 14.73 -4.17
N ARG A 23 3.46 13.70 -4.89
CA ARG A 23 2.05 13.43 -5.22
C ARG A 23 1.26 13.02 -3.98
N VAL A 24 1.82 12.17 -3.14
CA VAL A 24 1.20 11.77 -1.87
C VAL A 24 1.02 13.00 -0.96
N ASP A 25 2.08 13.79 -0.74
CA ASP A 25 2.02 15.03 0.05
C ASP A 25 0.93 15.98 -0.46
N SER A 26 0.91 16.21 -1.77
CA SER A 26 -0.07 17.10 -2.40
C SER A 26 -1.51 16.59 -2.27
N SER A 27 -1.70 15.27 -2.28
CA SER A 27 -3.02 14.66 -2.16
C SER A 27 -3.55 14.74 -0.73
N ILE A 28 -2.68 14.51 0.27
CA ILE A 28 -3.10 14.56 1.67
C ILE A 28 -3.35 16.00 2.13
N LYS A 29 -2.58 16.96 1.66
CA LYS A 29 -2.79 18.39 1.97
C LYS A 29 -4.16 18.92 1.54
N LYS A 30 -4.86 18.23 0.65
CA LYS A 30 -6.26 18.55 0.29
C LYS A 30 -7.27 18.02 1.31
N LEU A 31 -6.86 17.05 2.16
CA LEU A 31 -7.71 16.50 3.19
C LEU A 31 -7.71 17.41 4.42
N ASN A 32 -8.87 17.95 4.76
CA ASN A 32 -9.02 18.71 5.99
C ASN A 32 -8.97 17.73 7.20
N ASN A 33 -8.28 18.14 8.27
CA ASN A 33 -8.19 17.40 9.54
C ASN A 33 -7.33 16.11 9.53
N TYR A 34 -6.49 15.91 8.53
CA TYR A 34 -5.54 14.80 8.49
C TYR A 34 -4.10 15.30 8.48
N ASP A 35 -3.26 14.57 9.23
CA ASP A 35 -1.80 14.61 9.15
C ASP A 35 -1.30 13.28 8.62
N TYR A 36 -0.02 13.14 8.32
CA TYR A 36 0.50 11.91 7.73
C TYR A 36 1.94 11.62 8.11
N GLU A 37 2.31 10.35 8.01
CA GLU A 37 3.67 9.84 8.01
C GLU A 37 3.88 8.89 6.82
N LEU A 38 5.09 8.84 6.27
CA LEU A 38 5.47 8.00 5.15
C LEU A 38 6.50 6.97 5.63
N ILE A 39 6.20 5.69 5.50
CA ILE A 39 7.07 4.59 5.91
C ILE A 39 7.50 3.84 4.66
N PHE A 40 8.77 3.97 4.32
CA PHE A 40 9.38 3.30 3.19
C PHE A 40 10.21 2.10 3.65
N VAL A 41 9.87 0.91 3.16
CA VAL A 41 10.59 -0.33 3.47
C VAL A 41 11.40 -0.75 2.26
N ASN A 42 12.71 -0.62 2.38
CA ASN A 42 13.70 -0.94 1.36
C ASN A 42 14.02 -2.43 1.38
N ASP A 43 13.66 -3.16 0.34
CA ASP A 43 13.94 -4.59 0.18
C ASP A 43 15.34 -4.85 -0.42
N ALA A 44 16.36 -4.24 0.22
CA ALA A 44 17.76 -4.33 -0.20
C ALA A 44 17.99 -3.83 -1.65
N SER A 45 17.60 -2.58 -1.92
CA SER A 45 17.92 -1.90 -3.19
C SER A 45 19.42 -1.71 -3.36
N ASP A 46 19.90 -1.77 -4.60
CA ASP A 46 21.29 -1.56 -5.02
C ASP A 46 21.46 -0.33 -5.93
N ASP A 47 20.39 0.43 -6.15
CA ASP A 47 20.36 1.70 -6.88
C ASP A 47 20.42 2.93 -5.94
N SER A 48 20.09 4.11 -6.45
CA SER A 48 20.09 5.37 -5.67
C SER A 48 18.84 5.59 -4.81
N SER A 49 17.91 4.63 -4.72
CA SER A 49 16.61 4.79 -4.04
C SER A 49 16.76 5.25 -2.59
N GLU A 50 17.63 4.61 -1.81
CA GLU A 50 17.84 4.99 -0.40
C GLU A 50 18.39 6.41 -0.27
N LYS A 51 19.34 6.79 -1.10
CA LYS A 51 19.93 8.14 -1.11
C LYS A 51 18.87 9.21 -1.40
N ILE A 52 17.97 8.95 -2.34
CA ILE A 52 16.87 9.85 -2.69
C ILE A 52 15.94 10.03 -1.49
N LEU A 53 15.55 8.93 -0.81
CA LEU A 53 14.69 9.00 0.37
C LEU A 53 15.33 9.74 1.54
N LEU A 54 16.63 9.59 1.77
CA LEU A 54 17.38 10.35 2.79
C LEU A 54 17.35 11.87 2.51
N GLU A 55 17.39 12.29 1.26
CA GLU A 55 17.25 13.71 0.90
C GLU A 55 15.81 14.20 1.08
N LEU A 56 14.82 13.39 0.71
CA LEU A 56 13.40 13.72 0.87
C LEU A 56 12.99 13.77 2.35
N GLN A 57 13.59 12.95 3.21
CA GLN A 57 13.34 12.93 4.66
C GLN A 57 13.64 14.27 5.34
N LYS A 58 14.49 15.10 4.75
CA LYS A 58 14.77 16.47 5.25
C LYS A 58 13.55 17.40 5.11
N LYS A 59 12.57 17.07 4.28
CA LYS A 59 11.43 17.92 3.91
C LYS A 59 10.07 17.28 4.21
N PHE A 60 10.00 15.96 4.32
CA PHE A 60 8.79 15.19 4.48
C PHE A 60 8.90 14.26 5.69
N PRO A 61 7.78 13.89 6.33
CA PRO A 61 7.79 13.00 7.51
C PRO A 61 8.03 11.54 7.09
N ILE A 62 9.22 11.23 6.63
CA ILE A 62 9.63 9.92 6.11
C ILE A 62 10.37 9.13 7.16
N THR A 63 9.99 7.86 7.34
CA THR A 63 10.74 6.83 8.04
C THR A 63 11.22 5.80 7.01
N ILE A 64 12.51 5.47 7.05
CA ILE A 64 13.11 4.47 6.17
C ILE A 64 13.46 3.24 6.99
N ILE A 65 13.03 2.06 6.54
CA ILE A 65 13.34 0.75 7.12
C ILE A 65 14.14 -0.02 6.09
N ASN A 66 15.38 -0.35 6.41
CA ASN A 66 16.25 -1.14 5.53
C ASN A 66 16.19 -2.61 5.94
N MET A 67 15.77 -3.47 5.02
CA MET A 67 15.82 -4.92 5.21
C MET A 67 17.26 -5.42 5.01
N SER A 68 17.68 -6.39 5.79
CA SER A 68 19.05 -6.93 5.75
C SER A 68 19.40 -7.69 4.45
N ARG A 69 18.40 -8.10 3.71
CA ARG A 69 18.48 -8.77 2.40
C ARG A 69 17.12 -8.66 1.70
N THR A 70 17.02 -9.12 0.47
CA THR A 70 15.73 -9.26 -0.23
C THR A 70 14.87 -10.33 0.45
N PHE A 71 13.67 -9.93 0.89
CA PHE A 71 12.64 -10.78 1.50
C PHE A 71 11.36 -10.87 0.66
N GLY A 72 11.17 -9.92 -0.26
CA GLY A 72 9.95 -9.77 -1.06
C GLY A 72 8.90 -8.87 -0.39
N VAL A 73 7.83 -8.58 -1.12
CA VAL A 73 6.83 -7.58 -0.76
C VAL A 73 6.15 -7.87 0.59
N GLY A 74 5.65 -9.10 0.81
CA GLY A 74 4.89 -9.43 2.02
C GLY A 74 5.61 -9.13 3.34
N PRO A 75 6.84 -9.66 3.57
CA PRO A 75 7.62 -9.34 4.77
C PRO A 75 7.95 -7.85 4.90
N CYS A 76 8.19 -7.13 3.79
CA CYS A 76 8.44 -5.70 3.80
C CYS A 76 7.20 -4.92 4.24
N VAL A 77 6.03 -5.25 3.71
CA VAL A 77 4.76 -4.65 4.12
C VAL A 77 4.48 -4.88 5.60
N LEU A 78 4.69 -6.11 6.09
CA LEU A 78 4.53 -6.44 7.50
C LEU A 78 5.49 -5.64 8.40
N ALA A 79 6.75 -5.49 7.98
CA ALA A 79 7.71 -4.64 8.68
C ALA A 79 7.24 -3.18 8.73
N GLY A 80 6.75 -2.65 7.62
CA GLY A 80 6.17 -1.31 7.55
C GLY A 80 4.98 -1.15 8.50
N PHE A 81 4.03 -2.07 8.46
CA PHE A 81 2.83 -2.04 9.31
C PHE A 81 3.15 -2.00 10.80
N LYS A 82 4.17 -2.73 11.25
CA LYS A 82 4.62 -2.71 12.66
C LYS A 82 5.17 -1.35 13.11
N HIS A 83 5.55 -0.48 12.20
CA HIS A 83 6.10 0.86 12.50
C HIS A 83 5.07 1.99 12.34
N THR A 84 3.85 1.69 11.93
CA THR A 84 2.80 2.68 11.73
C THR A 84 2.21 3.18 13.06
N LYS A 85 1.90 4.49 13.13
CA LYS A 85 1.27 5.15 14.29
C LYS A 85 -0.11 5.72 13.98
N GLY A 86 -0.49 5.78 12.70
CA GLY A 86 -1.73 6.42 12.22
C GLY A 86 -3.01 5.75 12.69
N ASP A 87 -4.10 6.51 12.68
CA ASP A 87 -5.47 6.05 12.93
C ASP A 87 -5.97 5.13 11.80
N CYS A 88 -5.48 5.35 10.60
CA CYS A 88 -5.65 4.48 9.45
C CYS A 88 -4.33 4.34 8.68
N ILE A 89 -4.19 3.22 8.00
CA ILE A 89 -2.98 2.84 7.31
C ILE A 89 -3.31 2.66 5.82
N VAL A 90 -2.51 3.27 4.97
CA VAL A 90 -2.59 3.11 3.52
C VAL A 90 -1.37 2.34 3.05
N TYR A 91 -1.61 1.25 2.36
CA TYR A 91 -0.57 0.53 1.62
C TYR A 91 -0.77 0.75 0.12
N MET A 92 0.29 1.07 -0.60
CA MET A 92 0.33 1.12 -2.05
C MET A 92 1.73 0.81 -2.57
N ASP A 93 1.82 0.34 -3.81
CA ASP A 93 3.10 0.11 -4.47
C ASP A 93 3.79 1.43 -4.83
N SER A 94 5.13 1.40 -4.91
CA SER A 94 5.96 2.58 -5.18
C SER A 94 6.18 2.89 -6.66
N ASP A 95 5.61 2.10 -7.57
CA ASP A 95 5.82 2.15 -9.02
C ASP A 95 4.92 3.15 -9.78
N LEU A 96 4.10 3.91 -9.06
CA LEU A 96 3.14 4.90 -9.59
C LEU A 96 2.06 4.32 -10.54
N GLN A 97 1.84 3.00 -10.57
CA GLN A 97 0.75 2.40 -11.32
C GLN A 97 -0.63 2.74 -10.73
N ASP A 98 -0.68 2.91 -9.42
CA ASP A 98 -1.89 3.35 -8.74
C ASP A 98 -1.77 4.86 -8.40
N PRO A 99 -2.79 5.68 -8.73
CA PRO A 99 -2.72 7.12 -8.48
C PRO A 99 -2.92 7.45 -7.00
N PRO A 100 -1.94 8.11 -6.33
CA PRO A 100 -2.05 8.50 -4.92
C PRO A 100 -3.28 9.37 -4.62
N GLU A 101 -3.80 10.06 -5.62
CA GLU A 101 -4.96 10.95 -5.53
C GLU A 101 -6.26 10.24 -5.15
N LEU A 102 -6.31 8.91 -5.28
CA LEU A 102 -7.47 8.11 -4.83
C LEU A 102 -7.67 8.13 -3.31
N ILE A 103 -6.69 8.63 -2.54
CA ILE A 103 -6.78 8.70 -1.08
C ILE A 103 -8.05 9.40 -0.61
N GLU A 104 -8.51 10.46 -1.29
CA GLU A 104 -9.73 11.18 -0.94
C GLU A 104 -10.96 10.24 -0.90
N LYS A 105 -11.03 9.31 -1.87
CA LYS A 105 -12.11 8.32 -1.95
C LYS A 105 -11.99 7.26 -0.86
N LEU A 106 -10.77 6.79 -0.59
CA LEU A 106 -10.51 5.80 0.46
C LEU A 106 -10.85 6.37 1.84
N ILE A 107 -10.46 7.60 2.12
CA ILE A 107 -10.78 8.30 3.38
C ILE A 107 -12.28 8.49 3.55
N LYS A 108 -13.00 8.84 2.48
CA LYS A 108 -14.46 8.97 2.53
C LYS A 108 -15.14 7.67 2.96
N GLU A 109 -14.72 6.54 2.41
CA GLU A 109 -15.27 5.22 2.80
C GLU A 109 -14.88 4.84 4.23
N TYR A 110 -13.64 5.15 4.64
CA TYR A 110 -13.19 4.98 6.03
C TYR A 110 -14.02 5.82 7.01
N GLU A 111 -14.34 7.08 6.67
CA GLU A 111 -15.20 7.95 7.49
C GLU A 111 -16.65 7.46 7.55
N ASN A 112 -17.12 6.75 6.53
CA ASN A 112 -18.41 6.05 6.52
C ASN A 112 -18.41 4.74 7.35
N GLY A 113 -17.28 4.40 8.00
CA GLY A 113 -17.18 3.26 8.92
C GLY A 113 -16.61 1.99 8.31
N ALA A 114 -16.06 2.04 7.09
CA ALA A 114 -15.35 0.89 6.51
C ALA A 114 -14.04 0.64 7.26
N GLU A 115 -13.82 -0.60 7.73
CA GLU A 115 -12.56 -0.99 8.37
C GLU A 115 -11.44 -1.29 7.37
N ILE A 116 -11.79 -1.78 6.17
CA ILE A 116 -10.86 -2.06 5.07
C ILE A 116 -11.49 -1.56 3.78
N VAL A 117 -10.75 -0.75 3.02
CA VAL A 117 -11.16 -0.23 1.71
C VAL A 117 -10.15 -0.67 0.67
N HIS A 118 -10.59 -1.47 -0.29
CA HIS A 118 -9.77 -1.93 -1.42
C HIS A 118 -10.04 -1.11 -2.67
N THR A 119 -9.00 -0.80 -3.44
CA THR A 119 -9.18 -0.34 -4.81
C THR A 119 -9.44 -1.53 -5.74
N ILE A 120 -10.29 -1.31 -6.75
CA ILE A 120 -10.54 -2.30 -7.79
C ILE A 120 -10.06 -1.73 -9.12
N ARG A 121 -9.15 -2.43 -9.80
CA ARG A 121 -8.67 -2.04 -11.12
C ARG A 121 -9.75 -2.32 -12.17
N THR A 122 -10.37 -1.27 -12.72
CA THR A 122 -11.46 -1.38 -13.69
C THR A 122 -10.99 -1.69 -15.12
N LYS A 123 -9.73 -1.42 -15.44
CA LYS A 123 -9.13 -1.70 -16.77
C LYS A 123 -7.66 -2.08 -16.62
N ARG A 124 -7.29 -3.21 -17.20
CA ARG A 124 -5.91 -3.59 -17.44
C ARG A 124 -5.59 -3.39 -18.91
N LEU A 125 -4.85 -2.33 -19.23
CA LEU A 125 -4.41 -2.06 -20.59
C LEU A 125 -3.34 -3.08 -20.99
N GLY A 126 -3.57 -3.83 -22.09
CA GLY A 126 -2.56 -4.72 -22.68
C GLY A 126 -2.59 -6.19 -22.25
N GLU A 127 -3.54 -6.64 -21.43
CA GLU A 127 -3.60 -8.07 -21.08
C GLU A 127 -4.25 -8.92 -22.17
N ASN A 128 -3.68 -10.11 -22.38
CA ASN A 128 -4.18 -11.09 -23.33
C ASN A 128 -5.56 -11.61 -22.87
N LYS A 129 -6.56 -11.55 -23.76
CA LYS A 129 -7.94 -12.00 -23.50
C LYS A 129 -8.03 -13.45 -22.97
N LEU A 130 -7.14 -14.32 -23.42
CA LEU A 130 -7.07 -15.71 -22.97
C LEU A 130 -6.62 -15.79 -21.51
N LYS A 131 -5.61 -15.00 -21.10
CA LYS A 131 -5.16 -14.91 -19.70
C LYS A 131 -6.28 -14.41 -18.78
N LEU A 132 -7.00 -13.36 -19.20
CA LEU A 132 -8.16 -12.84 -18.45
C LEU A 132 -9.26 -13.88 -18.27
N PHE A 133 -9.55 -14.67 -19.32
CA PHE A 133 -10.54 -15.75 -19.24
C PHE A 133 -10.12 -16.84 -18.25
N VAL A 134 -8.87 -17.32 -18.32
CA VAL A 134 -8.33 -18.33 -17.41
C VAL A 134 -8.34 -17.82 -15.95
N THR A 135 -7.94 -16.56 -15.73
CA THR A 135 -7.98 -15.94 -14.41
C THR A 135 -9.41 -15.89 -13.85
N LYS A 136 -10.39 -15.46 -14.66
CA LYS A 136 -11.82 -15.43 -14.23
C LYS A 136 -12.34 -16.83 -13.86
N VAL A 137 -11.99 -17.85 -14.62
CA VAL A 137 -12.38 -19.23 -14.35
C VAL A 137 -11.73 -19.71 -13.04
N ALA A 138 -10.43 -19.47 -12.85
CA ALA A 138 -9.72 -19.82 -11.62
C ALA A 138 -10.34 -19.16 -10.38
N TYR A 139 -10.61 -17.85 -10.42
CA TYR A 139 -11.29 -17.16 -9.31
C TYR A 139 -12.71 -17.67 -9.06
N LYS A 140 -13.44 -18.07 -10.10
CA LYS A 140 -14.78 -18.67 -9.93
C LYS A 140 -14.70 -20.00 -9.19
N ILE A 141 -13.70 -20.81 -9.48
CA ILE A 141 -13.45 -22.08 -8.78
C ILE A 141 -13.02 -21.81 -7.32
N ILE A 142 -12.08 -20.88 -7.10
CA ILE A 142 -11.63 -20.49 -5.76
C ILE A 142 -12.80 -19.99 -4.92
N ASN A 143 -13.60 -19.07 -5.45
CA ASN A 143 -14.77 -18.52 -4.74
C ASN A 143 -15.90 -19.55 -4.52
N PHE A 144 -15.95 -20.63 -5.30
CA PHE A 144 -16.88 -21.73 -5.08
C PHE A 144 -16.40 -22.65 -3.95
N LEU A 145 -15.08 -22.83 -3.80
CA LEU A 145 -14.46 -23.68 -2.78
C LEU A 145 -14.15 -22.93 -1.47
N SER A 146 -14.26 -21.61 -1.46
CA SER A 146 -13.94 -20.76 -0.32
C SER A 146 -15.21 -20.23 0.35
N ASP A 147 -15.21 -20.23 1.68
CA ASP A 147 -16.26 -19.61 2.49
C ASP A 147 -16.24 -18.07 2.39
N ILE A 148 -15.14 -17.50 1.93
CA ILE A 148 -14.94 -16.05 1.78
C ILE A 148 -14.85 -15.71 0.28
N LYS A 149 -15.70 -14.79 -0.18
CA LYS A 149 -15.63 -14.29 -1.55
C LYS A 149 -14.44 -13.35 -1.72
N LEU A 150 -13.44 -13.82 -2.45
CA LEU A 150 -12.27 -13.00 -2.82
C LEU A 150 -12.64 -12.11 -4.01
N PRO A 151 -12.46 -10.78 -3.93
CA PRO A 151 -12.64 -9.89 -5.07
C PRO A 151 -11.57 -10.20 -6.13
N VAL A 152 -12.02 -10.46 -7.37
CA VAL A 152 -11.19 -10.95 -8.50
C VAL A 152 -10.11 -9.96 -8.94
N GLU A 153 -10.24 -8.69 -8.57
CA GLU A 153 -9.40 -7.59 -9.07
C GLU A 153 -9.04 -6.59 -7.96
N ALA A 154 -8.90 -7.08 -6.70
CA ALA A 154 -8.41 -6.22 -5.62
C ALA A 154 -6.99 -5.74 -5.96
N GLY A 155 -6.81 -4.43 -6.01
CA GLY A 155 -5.49 -3.81 -6.12
C GLY A 155 -4.74 -3.87 -4.79
N ASP A 156 -3.43 -3.73 -4.87
CA ASP A 156 -2.60 -3.64 -3.66
C ASP A 156 -2.80 -2.31 -2.93
N PHE A 157 -3.29 -1.28 -3.61
CA PHE A 157 -3.65 -0.01 -2.99
C PHE A 157 -4.90 -0.17 -2.13
N LYS A 158 -4.72 -0.09 -0.81
CA LYS A 158 -5.79 -0.29 0.17
C LYS A 158 -5.61 0.62 1.39
N LEU A 159 -6.73 0.90 2.06
CA LEU A 159 -6.75 1.54 3.37
C LEU A 159 -7.24 0.54 4.42
N ILE A 160 -6.59 0.51 5.57
CA ILE A 160 -6.89 -0.38 6.70
C ILE A 160 -7.04 0.50 7.94
N SER A 161 -8.12 0.33 8.71
CA SER A 161 -8.28 0.98 10.00
C SER A 161 -7.27 0.46 11.02
N ARG A 162 -6.91 1.25 12.03
CA ARG A 162 -6.02 0.81 13.11
C ARG A 162 -6.53 -0.45 13.82
N PRO A 163 -7.83 -0.56 14.19
CA PRO A 163 -8.35 -1.77 14.81
C PRO A 163 -8.19 -3.01 13.92
N ALA A 164 -8.47 -2.89 12.61
CA ALA A 164 -8.29 -4.00 11.66
C ALA A 164 -6.82 -4.39 11.52
N LEU A 165 -5.90 -3.40 11.41
CA LEU A 165 -4.47 -3.69 11.36
C LEU A 165 -3.97 -4.41 12.61
N ASN A 166 -4.39 -3.99 13.79
CA ASN A 166 -3.98 -4.66 15.02
C ASN A 166 -4.38 -6.15 15.01
N LYS A 167 -5.60 -6.48 14.56
CA LYS A 167 -6.03 -7.87 14.41
C LYS A 167 -5.16 -8.67 13.42
N ILE A 168 -4.69 -8.02 12.32
CA ILE A 168 -3.79 -8.66 11.36
C ILE A 168 -2.42 -8.93 12.00
N LEU A 169 -1.89 -7.96 12.76
CA LEU A 169 -0.60 -8.09 13.43
C LEU A 169 -0.60 -9.11 14.57
N ASP A 170 -1.75 -9.29 15.23
CA ASP A 170 -1.92 -10.26 16.34
C ASP A 170 -1.96 -11.71 15.86
N GLN A 171 -2.15 -11.97 14.55
CA GLN A 171 -2.21 -13.32 14.00
C GLN A 171 -0.85 -14.02 13.97
N ASP A 172 0.25 -13.31 14.25
CA ASP A 172 1.64 -13.82 14.28
C ASP A 172 2.03 -14.67 13.05
N GLU A 173 1.39 -14.42 11.92
CA GLU A 173 1.70 -15.07 10.65
C GLU A 173 2.91 -14.42 9.98
N PHE A 174 3.87 -15.24 9.56
CA PHE A 174 5.06 -14.76 8.84
C PHE A 174 4.74 -14.25 7.43
N ARG A 175 3.64 -14.70 6.86
CA ARG A 175 3.14 -14.30 5.52
C ARG A 175 1.62 -14.14 5.56
N PRO A 176 1.11 -12.99 6.03
CA PRO A 176 -0.32 -12.74 6.16
C PRO A 176 -1.03 -12.46 4.81
N TYR A 177 -0.37 -12.72 3.67
CA TYR A 177 -0.88 -12.52 2.31
C TYR A 177 -0.64 -13.78 1.47
#